data_090af511824e94144fd0d889f28c9543
#
_entry.id   090af511824e94144fd0d889f28c9543
#
_cell.length_a   1.000
_cell.length_b   1.000
_cell.length_c   1.000
_cell.angle_alpha   90.00
_cell.angle_beta   90.00
_cell.angle_gamma   90.00
#
_symmetry.space_group_name_H-M   'P 1'
#
loop_
_entity.id
_entity.type
_entity.pdbx_description
1 polymer ?
#
loop_
_entity_poly.entity_id
_entity_poly.type
_entity_poly.pdbx_seq_one_letter_code
_entity_poly.pdbx_strand_id
1 'polypeptide(L)'
;MLALLLTGIHVQAQKLKPSELAHTFSIVARDSKTGEMAVGVQSHWFSVGTSVSWAEAGVGAIATQSFTNKSFGIRGLALLKEGRTAQQALDQLLADDEGRDVRQVAIVDARGNVAAHTGKKCIQFADHITGDQFSVQSNMMLTDKVNSAMAEAFKASSGMPIAERVLAALNAAEAEGGDIRGKQSAAILVVPAKSEGKPWEERTTDLRVDDHKTPLVELGRLLKVQQAYEHMNAGDLAVELNDMPKAMQEYGTAMKMQPENLEMQYWTAVTLVNNKEIAKAVPMFKKIFKADKNWKELTKRLPAVGLLSTTESELARILAL
;
A
#
# COMPACT_ATOMS: atom_id res chain seq x y z
N MET A 1 -34.61 -62.57 -20.83
CA MET A 1 -33.77 -61.98 -19.75
C MET A 1 -33.19 -60.66 -20.25
N LEU A 2 -33.73 -59.55 -19.79
CA LEU A 2 -33.30 -58.20 -20.19
C LEU A 2 -32.48 -57.61 -19.04
N ALA A 3 -31.15 -57.42 -19.28
CA ALA A 3 -30.27 -56.83 -18.26
C ALA A 3 -30.35 -55.32 -18.35
N LEU A 4 -30.90 -54.66 -17.30
CA LEU A 4 -30.82 -53.18 -17.14
C LEU A 4 -29.40 -52.80 -16.68
N LEU A 5 -28.67 -52.10 -17.53
CA LEU A 5 -27.46 -51.40 -17.16
C LEU A 5 -27.82 -50.09 -16.45
N LEU A 6 -27.68 -50.05 -15.11
CA LEU A 6 -27.74 -48.84 -14.30
C LEU A 6 -26.38 -48.10 -14.44
N THR A 7 -26.31 -47.08 -15.27
CA THR A 7 -25.20 -46.14 -15.30
C THR A 7 -25.36 -45.18 -14.13
N GLY A 8 -24.61 -45.42 -13.07
CA GLY A 8 -24.52 -44.50 -11.94
C GLY A 8 -23.82 -43.17 -12.37
N ILE A 9 -24.58 -42.08 -12.38
CA ILE A 9 -24.03 -40.72 -12.52
C ILE A 9 -23.29 -40.42 -11.21
N HIS A 10 -21.98 -40.54 -11.22
CA HIS A 10 -21.14 -40.02 -10.13
C HIS A 10 -21.13 -38.50 -10.21
N VAL A 11 -22.03 -37.83 -9.48
CA VAL A 11 -21.89 -36.41 -9.21
C VAL A 11 -20.69 -36.27 -8.27
N GLN A 12 -19.52 -35.92 -8.82
CA GLN A 12 -18.42 -35.46 -8.01
C GLN A 12 -18.83 -34.14 -7.38
N ALA A 13 -19.18 -34.18 -6.09
CA ALA A 13 -19.32 -32.97 -5.28
C ALA A 13 -17.97 -32.25 -5.32
N GLN A 14 -17.91 -31.16 -6.09
CA GLN A 14 -16.78 -30.25 -6.08
C GLN A 14 -16.62 -29.79 -4.63
N LYS A 15 -15.57 -30.26 -3.93
CA LYS A 15 -15.22 -29.76 -2.60
C LYS A 15 -14.97 -28.27 -2.75
N LEU A 16 -15.92 -27.43 -2.34
CA LEU A 16 -15.72 -25.99 -2.18
C LEU A 16 -14.51 -25.84 -1.27
N LYS A 17 -13.42 -25.29 -1.83
CA LYS A 17 -12.29 -24.89 -0.97
C LYS A 17 -12.84 -23.90 0.05
N PRO A 18 -12.45 -24.00 1.34
CA PRO A 18 -12.88 -23.02 2.32
C PRO A 18 -12.53 -21.62 1.79
N SER A 19 -13.53 -20.78 1.57
CA SER A 19 -13.30 -19.39 1.23
C SER A 19 -12.76 -18.69 2.48
N GLU A 20 -11.74 -17.85 2.31
CA GLU A 20 -11.17 -17.07 3.42
C GLU A 20 -12.20 -16.05 3.93
N LEU A 21 -12.39 -15.99 5.26
CA LEU A 21 -13.38 -15.13 5.93
C LEU A 21 -12.76 -13.76 6.22
N ALA A 22 -12.41 -12.98 5.20
CA ALA A 22 -11.88 -11.63 5.38
C ALA A 22 -13.01 -10.60 5.57
N HIS A 23 -13.65 -10.61 6.74
CA HIS A 23 -14.61 -9.58 7.14
C HIS A 23 -13.85 -8.29 7.50
N THR A 24 -14.24 -7.14 6.95
CA THR A 24 -13.27 -6.10 6.66
C THR A 24 -13.95 -4.78 6.34
N PHE A 25 -13.25 -3.68 6.51
CA PHE A 25 -13.56 -2.43 5.82
C PHE A 25 -12.43 -2.03 4.89
N SER A 26 -12.78 -1.50 3.73
CA SER A 26 -11.83 -1.13 2.70
C SER A 26 -12.31 0.05 1.86
N ILE A 27 -11.39 0.60 1.09
CA ILE A 27 -11.64 1.65 0.10
C ILE A 27 -10.88 1.34 -1.18
N VAL A 28 -11.51 1.56 -2.33
CA VAL A 28 -10.83 1.74 -3.60
C VAL A 28 -11.02 3.17 -4.07
N ALA A 29 -9.97 3.80 -4.58
CA ALA A 29 -10.03 5.20 -4.97
C ALA A 29 -9.08 5.50 -6.13
N ARG A 30 -9.42 6.55 -6.91
CA ARG A 30 -8.54 7.19 -7.87
C ARG A 30 -8.43 8.67 -7.55
N ASP A 31 -7.25 9.23 -7.60
CA ASP A 31 -7.07 10.68 -7.47
C ASP A 31 -7.39 11.36 -8.81
N SER A 32 -8.29 12.34 -8.78
CA SER A 32 -8.74 13.02 -10.00
C SER A 32 -7.66 13.91 -10.64
N LYS A 33 -6.63 14.32 -9.89
CA LYS A 33 -5.56 15.20 -10.37
C LYS A 33 -4.36 14.40 -10.89
N THR A 34 -3.89 13.43 -10.09
CA THR A 34 -2.70 12.63 -10.43
C THR A 34 -3.04 11.42 -11.27
N GLY A 35 -4.28 10.92 -11.15
CA GLY A 35 -4.72 9.67 -11.77
C GLY A 35 -4.24 8.41 -11.03
N GLU A 36 -3.51 8.53 -9.94
CA GLU A 36 -3.10 7.40 -9.10
C GLU A 36 -4.30 6.65 -8.58
N MET A 37 -4.18 5.34 -8.46
CA MET A 37 -5.22 4.47 -7.95
C MET A 37 -4.75 3.73 -6.70
N ALA A 38 -5.65 3.56 -5.74
CA ALA A 38 -5.32 3.01 -4.44
C ALA A 38 -6.36 2.01 -3.93
N VAL A 39 -5.88 1.06 -3.13
CA VAL A 39 -6.70 0.21 -2.26
C VAL A 39 -6.19 0.35 -0.84
N GLY A 40 -7.09 0.61 0.10
CA GLY A 40 -6.81 0.53 1.52
C GLY A 40 -7.72 -0.46 2.22
N VAL A 41 -7.21 -1.16 3.24
CA VAL A 41 -7.97 -2.20 3.95
C VAL A 41 -7.51 -2.37 5.38
N GLN A 42 -8.45 -2.70 6.29
CA GLN A 42 -8.16 -3.19 7.62
C GLN A 42 -9.14 -4.30 8.00
N SER A 43 -8.66 -5.26 8.78
CA SER A 43 -9.45 -6.40 9.23
C SER A 43 -8.93 -7.00 10.54
N HIS A 44 -9.80 -7.69 11.26
CA HIS A 44 -9.38 -8.71 12.24
C HIS A 44 -9.13 -10.04 11.52
N TRP A 45 -8.16 -10.02 10.60
CA TRP A 45 -7.70 -11.16 9.81
C TRP A 45 -6.20 -11.02 9.57
N PHE A 46 -5.46 -12.13 9.65
CA PHE A 46 -4.03 -12.15 9.41
C PHE A 46 -3.70 -11.77 7.95
N SER A 47 -2.78 -10.81 7.76
CA SER A 47 -2.24 -10.43 6.45
C SER A 47 -3.32 -10.09 5.40
N VAL A 48 -4.34 -9.31 5.78
CA VAL A 48 -5.50 -8.99 4.92
C VAL A 48 -5.13 -8.39 3.58
N GLY A 49 -4.04 -7.64 3.51
CA GLY A 49 -3.56 -7.00 2.28
C GLY A 49 -3.22 -7.99 1.16
N THR A 50 -2.84 -9.24 1.51
CA THR A 50 -2.52 -10.28 0.51
C THR A 50 -3.76 -10.90 -0.14
N SER A 51 -4.92 -10.68 0.45
CA SER A 51 -6.18 -11.28 0.02
C SER A 51 -7.13 -10.27 -0.63
N VAL A 52 -7.18 -9.06 -0.07
CA VAL A 52 -8.19 -8.04 -0.42
C VAL A 52 -7.70 -7.05 -1.47
N SER A 53 -6.44 -6.63 -1.40
CA SER A 53 -5.92 -5.49 -2.16
C SER A 53 -5.31 -5.90 -3.49
N TRP A 54 -5.86 -5.38 -4.60
CA TRP A 54 -5.39 -5.62 -5.97
C TRP A 54 -5.38 -4.31 -6.74
N ALA A 55 -4.25 -3.99 -7.36
CA ALA A 55 -4.14 -2.82 -8.23
C ALA A 55 -3.07 -3.02 -9.29
N GLU A 56 -3.26 -2.36 -10.43
CA GLU A 56 -2.31 -2.35 -11.53
C GLU A 56 -2.26 -0.98 -12.19
N ALA A 57 -1.05 -0.49 -12.43
CA ALA A 57 -0.77 0.80 -13.03
C ALA A 57 -1.47 0.98 -14.39
N GLY A 58 -2.18 2.09 -14.54
CA GLY A 58 -2.93 2.39 -15.77
C GLY A 58 -4.18 1.54 -16.02
N VAL A 59 -4.53 0.64 -15.11
CA VAL A 59 -5.62 -0.33 -15.28
C VAL A 59 -6.76 -0.08 -14.28
N GLY A 60 -6.48 -0.21 -12.98
CA GLY A 60 -7.52 -0.08 -11.96
C GLY A 60 -7.08 -0.56 -10.58
N ALA A 61 -7.99 -0.43 -9.61
CA ALA A 61 -7.83 -0.94 -8.26
C ALA A 61 -9.10 -1.68 -7.81
N ILE A 62 -8.92 -2.81 -7.11
CA ILE A 62 -9.99 -3.73 -6.72
C ILE A 62 -9.80 -4.15 -5.27
N ALA A 63 -10.89 -4.10 -4.51
CA ALA A 63 -10.98 -4.74 -3.20
C ALA A 63 -11.98 -5.90 -3.27
N THR A 64 -11.58 -7.10 -2.85
CA THR A 64 -12.46 -8.28 -2.74
C THR A 64 -12.39 -8.85 -1.33
N GLN A 65 -13.50 -8.91 -0.63
CA GLN A 65 -13.59 -9.20 0.79
C GLN A 65 -14.86 -9.96 1.18
N SER A 66 -15.15 -10.10 2.49
CA SER A 66 -16.15 -10.97 3.08
C SER A 66 -15.73 -12.44 2.93
N PHE A 67 -16.56 -13.32 2.36
CA PHE A 67 -16.07 -14.61 1.89
C PHE A 67 -15.28 -14.38 0.61
N THR A 68 -13.97 -14.19 0.76
CA THR A 68 -13.11 -13.66 -0.28
C THR A 68 -12.92 -14.63 -1.44
N ASN A 69 -13.08 -14.13 -2.67
CA ASN A 69 -12.63 -14.80 -3.88
C ASN A 69 -11.44 -14.03 -4.48
N LYS A 70 -10.22 -14.46 -4.18
CA LYS A 70 -8.98 -13.80 -4.65
C LYS A 70 -8.88 -13.72 -6.17
N SER A 71 -9.56 -14.65 -6.90
CA SER A 71 -9.55 -14.61 -8.36
C SER A 71 -10.21 -13.34 -8.92
N PHE A 72 -11.09 -12.68 -8.14
CA PHE A 72 -11.74 -11.45 -8.56
C PHE A 72 -10.74 -10.30 -8.75
N GLY A 73 -9.68 -10.24 -7.96
CA GLY A 73 -8.61 -9.27 -8.16
C GLY A 73 -7.94 -9.44 -9.51
N ILE A 74 -7.40 -10.64 -9.79
CA ILE A 74 -6.66 -10.92 -11.04
C ILE A 74 -7.59 -10.85 -12.25
N ARG A 75 -8.75 -11.50 -12.20
CA ARG A 75 -9.72 -11.53 -13.31
C ARG A 75 -10.32 -10.16 -13.58
N GLY A 76 -10.62 -9.40 -12.51
CA GLY A 76 -11.14 -8.06 -12.65
C GLY A 76 -10.15 -7.12 -13.32
N LEU A 77 -8.88 -7.13 -12.92
CA LEU A 77 -7.82 -6.36 -13.61
C LEU A 77 -7.66 -6.79 -15.07
N ALA A 78 -7.75 -8.10 -15.37
CA ALA A 78 -7.71 -8.58 -16.76
C ALA A 78 -8.87 -8.02 -17.60
N LEU A 79 -10.10 -8.03 -17.09
CA LEU A 79 -11.27 -7.45 -17.75
C LEU A 79 -11.13 -5.94 -17.98
N LEU A 80 -10.58 -5.20 -17.01
CA LEU A 80 -10.29 -3.77 -17.18
C LEU A 80 -9.25 -3.52 -18.27
N LYS A 81 -8.22 -4.36 -18.39
CA LYS A 81 -7.23 -4.32 -19.50
C LYS A 81 -7.84 -4.56 -20.87
N GLU A 82 -8.87 -5.40 -20.95
CA GLU A 82 -9.66 -5.62 -22.17
C GLU A 82 -10.55 -4.41 -22.54
N GLY A 83 -10.52 -3.33 -21.73
CA GLY A 83 -11.29 -2.10 -21.95
C GLY A 83 -12.69 -2.11 -21.34
N ARG A 84 -13.06 -3.11 -20.55
CA ARG A 84 -14.32 -3.12 -19.78
C ARG A 84 -14.34 -1.97 -18.78
N THR A 85 -15.52 -1.42 -18.52
CA THR A 85 -15.71 -0.48 -17.40
C THR A 85 -15.72 -1.22 -16.08
N ALA A 86 -15.54 -0.51 -14.95
CA ALA A 86 -15.64 -1.08 -13.62
C ALA A 86 -16.94 -1.89 -13.43
N GLN A 87 -18.09 -1.36 -13.89
CA GLN A 87 -19.39 -2.05 -13.82
C GLN A 87 -19.42 -3.33 -14.66
N GLN A 88 -18.96 -3.28 -15.91
CA GLN A 88 -18.94 -4.46 -16.79
C GLN A 88 -18.02 -5.56 -16.24
N ALA A 89 -16.87 -5.19 -15.66
CA ALA A 89 -15.97 -6.14 -15.02
C ALA A 89 -16.64 -6.79 -13.79
N LEU A 90 -17.28 -5.99 -12.94
CA LEU A 90 -17.99 -6.48 -11.76
C LEU A 90 -19.14 -7.43 -12.14
N ASP A 91 -19.97 -7.04 -13.11
CA ASP A 91 -21.10 -7.86 -13.57
C ASP A 91 -20.64 -9.24 -14.07
N GLN A 92 -19.55 -9.28 -14.85
CA GLN A 92 -18.97 -10.52 -15.34
C GLN A 92 -18.44 -11.41 -14.21
N LEU A 93 -17.72 -10.82 -13.24
CA LEU A 93 -17.20 -11.57 -12.08
C LEU A 93 -18.32 -12.20 -11.25
N LEU A 94 -19.41 -11.46 -11.05
CA LEU A 94 -20.57 -11.92 -10.27
C LEU A 94 -21.41 -12.94 -11.03
N ALA A 95 -21.54 -12.81 -12.36
CA ALA A 95 -22.26 -13.78 -13.20
C ALA A 95 -21.60 -15.17 -13.12
N ASP A 96 -20.26 -15.21 -13.05
CA ASP A 96 -19.47 -16.43 -13.01
C ASP A 96 -19.33 -17.03 -11.59
N ASP A 97 -19.87 -16.40 -10.55
CA ASP A 97 -19.72 -16.86 -9.15
C ASP A 97 -21.07 -17.20 -8.51
N GLU A 98 -21.33 -18.48 -8.30
CA GLU A 98 -22.51 -18.95 -7.56
C GLU A 98 -22.55 -18.43 -6.11
N GLY A 99 -21.38 -18.11 -5.53
CA GLY A 99 -21.22 -17.57 -4.19
C GLY A 99 -21.41 -16.06 -4.06
N ARG A 100 -21.84 -15.32 -5.12
CA ARG A 100 -21.97 -13.85 -5.13
C ARG A 100 -22.72 -13.24 -3.95
N ASP A 101 -23.66 -13.97 -3.38
CA ASP A 101 -24.46 -13.52 -2.22
C ASP A 101 -23.62 -13.28 -0.95
N VAL A 102 -22.44 -13.89 -0.83
CA VAL A 102 -21.53 -13.75 0.30
C VAL A 102 -20.26 -12.93 -0.06
N ARG A 103 -20.17 -12.38 -1.27
CA ARG A 103 -19.04 -11.57 -1.72
C ARG A 103 -19.28 -10.09 -1.45
N GLN A 104 -18.20 -9.38 -1.21
CA GLN A 104 -18.19 -7.92 -1.23
C GLN A 104 -17.00 -7.46 -2.07
N VAL A 105 -17.27 -6.69 -3.12
CA VAL A 105 -16.28 -6.31 -4.13
C VAL A 105 -16.46 -4.84 -4.50
N ALA A 106 -15.36 -4.11 -4.66
CA ALA A 106 -15.37 -2.79 -5.23
C ALA A 106 -14.25 -2.64 -6.26
N ILE A 107 -14.52 -1.93 -7.33
CA ILE A 107 -13.63 -1.70 -8.47
C ILE A 107 -13.62 -0.20 -8.80
N VAL A 108 -12.44 0.38 -9.01
CA VAL A 108 -12.26 1.65 -9.70
C VAL A 108 -11.38 1.41 -10.92
N ASP A 109 -11.79 1.89 -12.11
CA ASP A 109 -10.98 1.78 -13.31
C ASP A 109 -10.10 3.02 -13.54
N ALA A 110 -9.17 2.96 -14.50
CA ALA A 110 -8.25 4.05 -14.82
C ALA A 110 -8.95 5.33 -15.32
N ARG A 111 -10.23 5.26 -15.71
CA ARG A 111 -11.07 6.40 -16.13
C ARG A 111 -11.83 7.02 -14.95
N GLY A 112 -11.77 6.38 -13.77
CA GLY A 112 -12.47 6.82 -12.57
C GLY A 112 -13.90 6.30 -12.44
N ASN A 113 -14.35 5.38 -13.33
CA ASN A 113 -15.61 4.71 -13.12
C ASN A 113 -15.52 3.78 -11.92
N VAL A 114 -16.57 3.72 -11.12
CA VAL A 114 -16.64 2.95 -9.88
C VAL A 114 -17.81 1.98 -9.94
N ALA A 115 -17.59 0.77 -9.43
CA ALA A 115 -18.64 -0.22 -9.22
C ALA A 115 -18.41 -0.96 -7.91
N ALA A 116 -19.49 -1.27 -7.19
CA ALA A 116 -19.41 -2.01 -5.94
C ALA A 116 -20.58 -2.98 -5.79
N HIS A 117 -20.33 -4.08 -5.08
CA HIS A 117 -21.31 -5.10 -4.75
C HIS A 117 -21.16 -5.51 -3.28
N THR A 118 -22.29 -5.52 -2.56
CA THR A 118 -22.39 -6.12 -1.24
C THR A 118 -23.45 -7.22 -1.32
N GLY A 119 -23.03 -8.47 -1.20
CA GLY A 119 -23.93 -9.63 -1.26
C GLY A 119 -24.90 -9.66 -0.09
N LYS A 120 -26.14 -10.08 -0.34
CA LYS A 120 -27.24 -10.08 0.65
C LYS A 120 -27.03 -10.99 1.86
N LYS A 121 -26.02 -11.86 1.83
CA LYS A 121 -25.60 -12.75 2.93
C LYS A 121 -24.29 -12.31 3.58
N CYS A 122 -23.76 -11.13 3.27
CA CYS A 122 -22.69 -10.52 4.05
C CYS A 122 -23.17 -10.26 5.48
N ILE A 123 -22.29 -10.46 6.47
CA ILE A 123 -22.66 -10.34 7.88
C ILE A 123 -23.02 -8.88 8.20
N GLN A 124 -24.08 -8.70 8.99
CA GLN A 124 -24.74 -7.42 9.32
C GLN A 124 -23.77 -6.27 9.62
N PHE A 125 -24.24 -5.08 9.38
CA PHE A 125 -23.51 -3.84 9.14
C PHE A 125 -22.54 -4.03 7.97
N ALA A 126 -23.12 -4.51 6.85
CA ALA A 126 -22.49 -4.68 5.56
C ALA A 126 -23.17 -3.79 4.53
N ASP A 127 -22.40 -2.90 3.93
CA ASP A 127 -22.85 -1.96 2.90
C ASP A 127 -21.66 -1.37 2.14
N HIS A 128 -21.94 -0.57 1.11
CA HIS A 128 -20.96 0.23 0.41
C HIS A 128 -21.53 1.60 0.06
N ILE A 129 -20.66 2.59 -0.06
CA ILE A 129 -20.98 3.92 -0.57
C ILE A 129 -20.02 4.22 -1.73
N THR A 130 -20.60 4.45 -2.91
CA THR A 130 -19.85 4.92 -4.07
C THR A 130 -19.91 6.44 -4.16
N GLY A 131 -18.81 7.05 -4.55
CA GLY A 131 -18.69 8.48 -4.80
C GLY A 131 -17.92 8.75 -6.10
N ASP A 132 -17.56 10.01 -6.31
CA ASP A 132 -16.74 10.39 -7.46
C ASP A 132 -15.34 9.76 -7.32
N GLN A 133 -15.05 8.78 -8.19
CA GLN A 133 -13.80 8.05 -8.28
C GLN A 133 -13.39 7.27 -7.01
N PHE A 134 -14.33 6.90 -6.14
CA PHE A 134 -14.04 6.03 -4.99
C PHE A 134 -15.25 5.18 -4.58
N SER A 135 -14.97 4.09 -3.89
CA SER A 135 -15.94 3.30 -3.13
C SER A 135 -15.36 2.92 -1.78
N VAL A 136 -16.16 3.09 -0.74
CA VAL A 136 -15.91 2.53 0.59
C VAL A 136 -16.91 1.41 0.83
N GLN A 137 -16.45 0.31 1.43
CA GLN A 137 -17.27 -0.86 1.71
C GLN A 137 -16.82 -1.55 2.98
N SER A 138 -17.79 -2.09 3.70
CA SER A 138 -17.53 -2.83 4.94
C SER A 138 -18.52 -3.95 5.15
N ASN A 139 -18.16 -4.93 5.96
CA ASN A 139 -19.04 -6.00 6.41
C ASN A 139 -18.60 -6.48 7.80
N MET A 140 -19.56 -6.94 8.62
CA MET A 140 -19.35 -7.38 10.00
C MET A 140 -18.81 -6.23 10.91
N MET A 141 -19.31 -5.02 10.71
CA MET A 141 -18.87 -3.89 11.52
C MET A 141 -19.58 -3.84 12.88
N LEU A 142 -19.01 -3.07 13.81
CA LEU A 142 -19.62 -2.82 15.12
C LEU A 142 -20.86 -1.92 15.00
N THR A 143 -20.85 -0.97 14.07
CA THR A 143 -21.94 0.01 13.84
C THR A 143 -22.23 0.15 12.34
N ASP A 144 -23.37 0.75 12.01
CA ASP A 144 -23.78 1.11 10.65
C ASP A 144 -23.13 2.42 10.13
N LYS A 145 -22.35 3.12 10.95
CA LYS A 145 -21.75 4.42 10.62
C LYS A 145 -20.40 4.33 9.88
N VAL A 146 -19.81 3.15 9.84
CA VAL A 146 -18.44 2.95 9.32
C VAL A 146 -18.29 3.49 7.89
N ASN A 147 -19.18 3.13 6.96
CA ASN A 147 -19.07 3.57 5.57
C ASN A 147 -19.29 5.08 5.38
N SER A 148 -20.22 5.69 6.11
CA SER A 148 -20.44 7.15 6.05
C SER A 148 -19.21 7.91 6.55
N ALA A 149 -18.64 7.50 7.70
CA ALA A 149 -17.43 8.11 8.24
C ALA A 149 -16.23 8.00 7.28
N MET A 150 -16.04 6.83 6.64
CA MET A 150 -15.01 6.62 5.62
C MET A 150 -15.18 7.57 4.44
N ALA A 151 -16.39 7.65 3.89
CA ALA A 151 -16.68 8.48 2.72
C ALA A 151 -16.49 9.98 3.03
N GLU A 152 -16.92 10.44 4.19
CA GLU A 152 -16.73 11.83 4.65
C GLU A 152 -15.25 12.16 4.84
N ALA A 153 -14.48 11.30 5.52
CA ALA A 153 -13.05 11.51 5.74
C ALA A 153 -12.27 11.54 4.42
N PHE A 154 -12.59 10.65 3.48
CA PHE A 154 -11.95 10.63 2.16
C PHE A 154 -12.23 11.91 1.38
N LYS A 155 -13.45 12.43 1.41
CA LYS A 155 -13.82 13.69 0.77
C LYS A 155 -13.16 14.89 1.45
N ALA A 156 -13.16 14.93 2.78
CA ALA A 156 -12.58 16.02 3.58
C ALA A 156 -11.06 16.14 3.40
N SER A 157 -10.36 15.04 3.09
CA SER A 157 -8.92 15.01 2.81
C SER A 157 -8.55 15.31 1.36
N SER A 158 -9.48 15.87 0.56
CA SER A 158 -9.22 16.26 -0.83
C SER A 158 -8.00 17.18 -0.94
N GLY A 159 -7.10 16.87 -1.87
CA GLY A 159 -5.85 17.63 -2.09
C GLY A 159 -4.63 17.07 -1.36
N MET A 160 -4.81 16.15 -0.43
CA MET A 160 -3.70 15.38 0.15
C MET A 160 -3.28 14.24 -0.80
N PRO A 161 -2.05 13.68 -0.65
CA PRO A 161 -1.64 12.48 -1.36
C PRO A 161 -2.64 11.33 -1.16
N ILE A 162 -2.87 10.52 -2.20
CA ILE A 162 -3.93 9.50 -2.17
C ILE A 162 -3.74 8.47 -1.05
N ALA A 163 -2.50 8.07 -0.74
CA ALA A 163 -2.22 7.15 0.37
C ALA A 163 -2.65 7.72 1.73
N GLU A 164 -2.45 9.02 1.96
CA GLU A 164 -2.88 9.70 3.19
C GLU A 164 -4.41 9.81 3.27
N ARG A 165 -5.09 10.08 2.15
CA ARG A 165 -6.55 10.11 2.06
C ARG A 165 -7.16 8.75 2.36
N VAL A 166 -6.56 7.69 1.82
CA VAL A 166 -6.95 6.29 2.09
C VAL A 166 -6.76 5.97 3.57
N LEU A 167 -5.61 6.33 4.16
CA LEU A 167 -5.36 6.14 5.59
C LEU A 167 -6.35 6.92 6.46
N ALA A 168 -6.72 8.15 6.08
CA ALA A 168 -7.72 8.95 6.79
C ALA A 168 -9.10 8.26 6.79
N ALA A 169 -9.52 7.70 5.65
CA ALA A 169 -10.76 6.92 5.56
C ALA A 169 -10.74 5.68 6.47
N LEU A 170 -9.63 4.91 6.47
CA LEU A 170 -9.50 3.74 7.34
C LEU A 170 -9.52 4.12 8.83
N ASN A 171 -8.87 5.22 9.22
CA ASN A 171 -8.90 5.71 10.60
C ASN A 171 -10.30 6.17 11.02
N ALA A 172 -11.07 6.78 10.13
CA ALA A 172 -12.46 7.16 10.39
C ALA A 172 -13.36 5.93 10.61
N ALA A 173 -13.17 4.86 9.83
CA ALA A 173 -13.84 3.57 10.05
C ALA A 173 -13.55 3.00 11.45
N GLU A 174 -12.28 3.01 11.85
CA GLU A 174 -11.84 2.51 13.14
C GLU A 174 -12.40 3.34 14.30
N ALA A 175 -12.53 4.67 14.13
CA ALA A 175 -13.12 5.55 15.12
C ALA A 175 -14.61 5.27 15.37
N GLU A 176 -15.35 4.79 14.36
CA GLU A 176 -16.76 4.35 14.47
C GLU A 176 -16.91 2.90 14.98
N GLY A 177 -15.82 2.28 15.42
CA GLY A 177 -15.78 0.95 16.01
C GLY A 177 -15.26 -0.15 15.09
N GLY A 178 -15.16 0.08 13.77
CA GLY A 178 -14.53 -0.83 12.82
C GLY A 178 -15.10 -2.26 12.82
N ASP A 179 -14.22 -3.23 12.63
CA ASP A 179 -14.55 -4.67 12.68
C ASP A 179 -14.97 -5.10 14.09
N ILE A 180 -16.15 -5.68 14.25
CA ILE A 180 -16.68 -6.07 15.57
C ILE A 180 -15.79 -7.05 16.34
N ARG A 181 -14.92 -7.79 15.64
CA ARG A 181 -13.95 -8.72 16.25
C ARG A 181 -12.71 -8.02 16.79
N GLY A 182 -12.48 -6.77 16.38
CA GLY A 182 -11.28 -5.99 16.68
C GLY A 182 -10.39 -5.78 15.47
N LYS A 183 -9.10 -5.60 15.70
CA LYS A 183 -8.08 -5.19 14.72
C LYS A 183 -6.91 -6.16 14.72
N GLN A 184 -6.36 -6.46 13.54
CA GLN A 184 -5.19 -7.33 13.41
C GLN A 184 -4.25 -6.91 12.30
N SER A 185 -4.74 -6.63 11.09
CA SER A 185 -3.89 -6.28 9.97
C SER A 185 -4.45 -5.13 9.14
N ALA A 186 -3.60 -4.43 8.41
CA ALA A 186 -3.99 -3.36 7.50
C ALA A 186 -3.02 -3.26 6.32
N ALA A 187 -3.48 -2.69 5.19
CA ALA A 187 -2.63 -2.46 4.03
C ALA A 187 -3.07 -1.23 3.24
N ILE A 188 -2.11 -0.62 2.55
CA ILE A 188 -2.33 0.37 1.48
C ILE A 188 -1.49 -0.04 0.28
N LEU A 189 -2.14 -0.11 -0.87
CA LEU A 189 -1.50 -0.33 -2.17
C LEU A 189 -1.85 0.86 -3.08
N VAL A 190 -0.84 1.51 -3.66
CA VAL A 190 -1.00 2.61 -4.63
C VAL A 190 -0.23 2.29 -5.89
N VAL A 191 -0.85 2.58 -7.03
CA VAL A 191 -0.25 2.42 -8.35
C VAL A 191 -0.40 3.71 -9.16
N PRO A 192 0.56 4.04 -10.06
CA PRO A 192 0.50 5.24 -10.87
C PRO A 192 -0.61 5.19 -11.93
N ALA A 193 -0.97 6.38 -12.45
CA ALA A 193 -1.98 6.55 -13.49
C ALA A 193 -1.67 5.85 -14.81
N LYS A 194 -0.39 5.59 -15.08
CA LYS A 194 0.11 4.99 -16.32
C LYS A 194 1.17 3.96 -16.01
N SER A 195 1.17 2.88 -16.78
CA SER A 195 2.25 1.90 -16.77
C SER A 195 3.38 2.37 -17.68
N GLU A 196 4.61 2.19 -17.23
CA GLU A 196 5.84 2.35 -18.03
C GLU A 196 6.35 1.01 -18.58
N GLY A 197 5.59 -0.07 -18.39
CA GLY A 197 5.97 -1.42 -18.77
C GLY A 197 6.95 -2.09 -17.79
N LYS A 198 7.04 -1.57 -16.58
CA LYS A 198 7.91 -2.08 -15.51
C LYS A 198 7.09 -2.43 -14.26
N PRO A 199 6.28 -3.48 -14.29
CA PRO A 199 5.34 -3.78 -13.20
C PRO A 199 6.01 -3.99 -11.83
N TRP A 200 7.31 -4.27 -11.79
CA TRP A 200 8.08 -4.39 -10.55
C TRP A 200 8.42 -3.03 -9.89
N GLU A 201 8.29 -1.89 -10.62
CA GLU A 201 8.48 -0.53 -10.13
C GLU A 201 7.15 0.24 -9.98
N GLU A 202 6.03 -0.33 -10.42
CA GLU A 202 4.73 0.35 -10.56
C GLU A 202 3.82 0.23 -9.33
N ARG A 203 4.39 -0.07 -8.16
CA ARG A 203 3.72 0.05 -6.87
C ARG A 203 4.39 1.15 -6.08
N THR A 204 3.86 2.36 -6.20
CA THR A 204 4.44 3.53 -5.52
C THR A 204 4.28 3.45 -4.00
N THR A 205 3.23 2.77 -3.53
CA THR A 205 3.06 2.37 -2.13
C THR A 205 2.59 0.91 -2.09
N ASP A 206 3.27 0.05 -1.35
CA ASP A 206 2.83 -1.32 -1.02
C ASP A 206 3.20 -1.59 0.44
N LEU A 207 2.38 -1.06 1.35
CA LEU A 207 2.62 -1.15 2.79
C LEU A 207 1.61 -2.10 3.42
N ARG A 208 2.13 -3.04 4.21
CA ARG A 208 1.33 -4.06 4.92
C ARG A 208 1.77 -4.19 6.35
N VAL A 209 0.79 -4.23 7.23
CA VAL A 209 0.93 -4.62 8.63
C VAL A 209 0.15 -5.93 8.78
N ASP A 210 0.88 -7.04 8.82
CA ASP A 210 0.29 -8.38 8.73
C ASP A 210 -0.34 -8.85 10.05
N ASP A 211 0.23 -8.42 11.18
CA ASP A 211 -0.28 -8.75 12.53
C ASP A 211 0.20 -7.70 13.55
N HIS A 212 -0.73 -6.90 14.08
CA HIS A 212 -0.44 -5.87 15.07
C HIS A 212 -1.68 -5.49 15.87
N LYS A 213 -1.52 -5.11 17.14
CA LYS A 213 -2.63 -4.66 18.01
C LYS A 213 -3.27 -3.35 17.54
N THR A 214 -2.52 -2.49 16.87
CA THR A 214 -2.96 -1.19 16.35
C THR A 214 -2.47 -1.02 14.90
N PRO A 215 -3.00 -1.81 13.93
CA PRO A 215 -2.42 -1.92 12.59
C PRO A 215 -2.45 -0.60 11.82
N LEU A 216 -3.49 0.25 11.98
CA LEU A 216 -3.56 1.54 11.29
C LEU A 216 -2.56 2.55 11.86
N VAL A 217 -2.26 2.53 13.16
CA VAL A 217 -1.22 3.38 13.76
C VAL A 217 0.15 3.00 13.17
N GLU A 218 0.43 1.69 13.10
CA GLU A 218 1.68 1.19 12.52
C GLU A 218 1.75 1.46 11.02
N LEU A 219 0.66 1.27 10.28
CA LEU A 219 0.57 1.60 8.85
C LEU A 219 0.85 3.09 8.60
N GLY A 220 0.31 3.98 9.42
CA GLY A 220 0.58 5.42 9.36
C GLY A 220 2.05 5.76 9.66
N ARG A 221 2.68 5.03 10.61
CA ARG A 221 4.11 5.15 10.86
C ARG A 221 4.94 4.71 9.65
N LEU A 222 4.60 3.57 9.05
CA LEU A 222 5.27 3.06 7.84
C LEU A 222 5.13 4.00 6.65
N LEU A 223 3.95 4.60 6.46
CA LEU A 223 3.73 5.59 5.38
C LEU A 223 4.65 6.80 5.54
N LYS A 224 4.82 7.32 6.76
CA LYS A 224 5.77 8.41 7.04
C LYS A 224 7.23 8.01 6.81
N VAL A 225 7.59 6.77 7.10
CA VAL A 225 8.93 6.23 6.81
C VAL A 225 9.13 6.17 5.30
N GLN A 226 8.18 5.63 4.53
CA GLN A 226 8.26 5.59 3.06
C GLN A 226 8.44 6.99 2.47
N GLN A 227 7.62 7.95 2.88
CA GLN A 227 7.73 9.35 2.42
C GLN A 227 9.13 9.95 2.69
N ALA A 228 9.72 9.63 3.84
CA ALA A 228 11.08 10.08 4.14
C ALA A 228 12.12 9.45 3.19
N TYR A 229 11.97 8.16 2.85
CA TYR A 229 12.83 7.51 1.85
C TYR A 229 12.60 8.05 0.43
N GLU A 230 11.39 8.47 0.07
CA GLU A 230 11.13 9.16 -1.20
C GLU A 230 11.91 10.48 -1.30
N HIS A 231 11.99 11.23 -0.20
CA HIS A 231 12.85 12.41 -0.12
C HIS A 231 14.35 12.07 -0.22
N MET A 232 14.81 10.96 0.39
CA MET A 232 16.19 10.48 0.20
C MET A 232 16.48 10.18 -1.27
N ASN A 233 15.61 9.42 -1.93
CA ASN A 233 15.74 9.07 -3.35
C ASN A 233 15.72 10.32 -4.25
N ALA A 234 14.86 11.31 -3.95
CA ALA A 234 14.84 12.59 -4.66
C ALA A 234 16.14 13.38 -4.46
N GLY A 235 16.73 13.28 -3.26
CA GLY A 235 18.04 13.85 -2.97
C GLY A 235 19.15 13.18 -3.77
N ASP A 236 19.17 11.85 -3.85
CA ASP A 236 20.15 11.09 -4.63
C ASP A 236 20.07 11.45 -6.12
N LEU A 237 18.86 11.52 -6.68
CA LEU A 237 18.64 11.95 -8.06
C LEU A 237 19.14 13.39 -8.31
N ALA A 238 18.94 14.30 -7.34
CA ALA A 238 19.44 15.67 -7.45
C ALA A 238 20.98 15.70 -7.44
N VAL A 239 21.65 14.81 -6.67
CA VAL A 239 23.13 14.66 -6.73
C VAL A 239 23.58 14.21 -8.11
N GLU A 240 22.94 13.22 -8.72
CA GLU A 240 23.26 12.75 -10.07
C GLU A 240 23.09 13.86 -11.12
N LEU A 241 22.12 14.76 -10.91
CA LEU A 241 21.89 15.93 -11.76
C LEU A 241 22.79 17.13 -11.41
N ASN A 242 23.73 16.99 -10.47
CA ASN A 242 24.60 18.05 -9.93
C ASN A 242 23.84 19.23 -9.29
N ASP A 243 22.64 18.99 -8.77
CA ASP A 243 21.84 19.99 -8.04
C ASP A 243 21.96 19.78 -6.52
N MET A 244 23.13 20.11 -5.96
CA MET A 244 23.40 19.96 -4.53
C MET A 244 22.48 20.78 -3.63
N PRO A 245 22.06 22.04 -3.98
CA PRO A 245 21.08 22.75 -3.16
C PRO A 245 19.76 21.95 -2.98
N LYS A 246 19.22 21.37 -4.06
CA LYS A 246 18.03 20.54 -4.04
C LYS A 246 18.27 19.24 -3.26
N ALA A 247 19.41 18.58 -3.49
CA ALA A 247 19.78 17.37 -2.74
C ALA A 247 19.75 17.61 -1.22
N MET A 248 20.39 18.69 -0.77
CA MET A 248 20.42 19.03 0.66
C MET A 248 19.05 19.45 1.22
N GLN A 249 18.17 20.03 0.42
CA GLN A 249 16.81 20.34 0.79
C GLN A 249 16.02 19.03 1.02
N GLU A 250 16.10 18.08 0.09
CA GLU A 250 15.40 16.78 0.15
C GLU A 250 15.92 15.95 1.31
N TYR A 251 17.23 15.77 1.47
CA TYR A 251 17.81 15.07 2.62
C TYR A 251 17.43 15.71 3.96
N GLY A 252 17.42 17.06 4.01
CA GLY A 252 17.00 17.79 5.20
C GLY A 252 15.53 17.53 5.56
N THR A 253 14.67 17.36 4.56
CA THR A 253 13.26 16.98 4.77
C THR A 253 13.15 15.56 5.30
N ALA A 254 13.83 14.60 4.69
CA ALA A 254 13.86 13.20 5.14
C ALA A 254 14.32 13.09 6.61
N MET A 255 15.42 13.75 6.95
CA MET A 255 15.94 13.73 8.33
C MET A 255 15.02 14.41 9.35
N LYS A 256 14.24 15.43 8.95
CA LYS A 256 13.21 16.03 9.82
C LYS A 256 12.02 15.09 10.04
N MET A 257 11.65 14.33 9.03
CA MET A 257 10.57 13.34 9.13
C MET A 257 10.98 12.14 9.98
N GLN A 258 12.26 11.73 9.92
CA GLN A 258 12.81 10.57 10.62
C GLN A 258 14.10 10.93 11.37
N PRO A 259 14.04 11.75 12.46
CA PRO A 259 15.24 12.30 13.11
C PRO A 259 16.11 11.26 13.81
N GLU A 260 15.57 10.07 14.11
CA GLU A 260 16.29 8.95 14.72
C GLU A 260 16.85 7.94 13.68
N ASN A 261 16.54 8.12 12.39
CA ASN A 261 17.04 7.24 11.35
C ASN A 261 18.52 7.54 11.05
N LEU A 262 19.42 6.69 11.54
CA LEU A 262 20.86 6.85 11.35
C LEU A 262 21.28 6.67 9.88
N GLU A 263 20.58 5.84 9.12
CA GLU A 263 20.89 5.60 7.71
C GLU A 263 20.73 6.86 6.88
N MET A 264 19.63 7.59 7.02
CA MET A 264 19.41 8.85 6.32
C MET A 264 20.48 9.89 6.65
N GLN A 265 20.85 10.00 7.94
CA GLN A 265 21.94 10.87 8.39
C GLN A 265 23.30 10.41 7.82
N TYR A 266 23.54 9.11 7.73
CA TYR A 266 24.77 8.54 7.24
C TYR A 266 25.02 8.83 5.76
N TRP A 267 24.04 8.49 4.92
CA TRP A 267 24.17 8.74 3.47
C TRP A 267 24.24 10.23 3.13
N THR A 268 23.52 11.08 3.88
CA THR A 268 23.70 12.54 3.78
C THR A 268 25.13 12.96 4.11
N ALA A 269 25.74 12.39 5.16
CA ALA A 269 27.13 12.69 5.52
C ALA A 269 28.11 12.21 4.45
N VAL A 270 27.89 11.03 3.85
CA VAL A 270 28.68 10.50 2.72
C VAL A 270 28.62 11.46 1.53
N THR A 271 27.41 11.89 1.16
CA THR A 271 27.20 12.87 0.07
C THR A 271 27.94 14.19 0.32
N LEU A 272 27.89 14.71 1.54
CA LEU A 272 28.64 15.93 1.91
C LEU A 272 30.15 15.74 1.74
N VAL A 273 30.70 14.57 2.11
CA VAL A 273 32.13 14.28 1.91
C VAL A 273 32.46 14.22 0.43
N ASN A 274 31.66 13.52 -0.36
CA ASN A 274 31.84 13.44 -1.82
C ASN A 274 31.80 14.81 -2.50
N ASN A 275 31.00 15.74 -1.96
CA ASN A 275 30.89 17.11 -2.39
C ASN A 275 31.97 18.04 -1.75
N LYS A 276 32.99 17.46 -1.07
CA LYS A 276 34.09 18.21 -0.41
C LYS A 276 33.65 19.08 0.77
N GLU A 277 32.50 18.83 1.35
CA GLU A 277 31.95 19.52 2.53
C GLU A 277 32.21 18.76 3.83
N ILE A 278 33.38 18.18 4.01
CA ILE A 278 33.76 17.31 5.13
C ILE A 278 33.45 17.93 6.50
N ALA A 279 33.65 19.25 6.62
CA ALA A 279 33.40 19.95 7.89
C ALA A 279 31.92 19.83 8.33
N LYS A 280 30.98 19.81 7.41
CA LYS A 280 29.55 19.59 7.69
C LYS A 280 29.23 18.11 8.02
N ALA A 281 29.94 17.17 7.39
CA ALA A 281 29.74 15.74 7.60
C ALA A 281 30.28 15.23 8.98
N VAL A 282 31.37 15.81 9.47
CA VAL A 282 32.05 15.37 10.71
C VAL A 282 31.10 15.26 11.93
N PRO A 283 30.27 16.26 12.26
CA PRO A 283 29.35 16.16 13.40
C PRO A 283 28.32 15.04 13.22
N MET A 284 27.90 14.77 11.97
CA MET A 284 26.96 13.69 11.65
C MET A 284 27.62 12.33 11.88
N PHE A 285 28.81 12.07 11.32
CA PHE A 285 29.57 10.84 11.56
C PHE A 285 29.84 10.61 13.04
N LYS A 286 30.21 11.66 13.79
CA LYS A 286 30.46 11.55 15.24
C LYS A 286 29.20 11.07 16.00
N LYS A 287 28.04 11.62 15.68
CA LYS A 287 26.74 11.19 16.25
C LYS A 287 26.46 9.72 15.90
N ILE A 288 26.60 9.37 14.61
CA ILE A 288 26.26 8.06 14.06
C ILE A 288 27.18 6.98 14.63
N PHE A 289 28.50 7.18 14.63
CA PHE A 289 29.48 6.21 15.13
C PHE A 289 29.38 6.01 16.65
N LYS A 290 28.96 7.04 17.39
CA LYS A 290 28.65 6.93 18.81
C LYS A 290 27.42 6.06 19.06
N ALA A 291 26.41 6.15 18.20
CA ALA A 291 25.16 5.38 18.32
C ALA A 291 25.36 3.92 17.91
N ASP A 292 26.09 3.66 16.82
CA ASP A 292 26.38 2.31 16.33
C ASP A 292 27.75 2.28 15.60
N LYS A 293 28.68 1.50 16.13
CA LYS A 293 30.04 1.34 15.60
C LYS A 293 30.09 0.63 14.23
N ASN A 294 29.04 -0.09 13.84
CA ASN A 294 28.99 -0.74 12.54
C ASN A 294 29.06 0.25 11.39
N TRP A 295 28.51 1.45 11.57
CA TRP A 295 28.61 2.53 10.56
C TRP A 295 30.06 2.98 10.32
N LYS A 296 30.89 2.97 11.36
CA LYS A 296 32.33 3.28 11.23
C LYS A 296 33.05 2.20 10.43
N GLU A 297 32.70 0.94 10.66
CA GLU A 297 33.26 -0.19 9.90
C GLU A 297 32.77 -0.16 8.43
N LEU A 298 31.50 0.18 8.18
CA LEU A 298 30.97 0.40 6.82
C LEU A 298 31.78 1.50 6.10
N THR A 299 32.03 2.62 6.78
CA THR A 299 32.75 3.76 6.19
C THR A 299 34.14 3.37 5.66
N LYS A 300 34.86 2.44 6.32
CA LYS A 300 36.15 1.92 5.84
C LYS A 300 36.04 1.18 4.50
N ARG A 301 34.90 0.63 4.19
CA ARG A 301 34.68 -0.23 3.02
C ARG A 301 34.24 0.57 1.79
N LEU A 302 33.64 1.77 1.97
CA LEU A 302 33.05 2.56 0.88
C LEU A 302 34.07 3.03 -0.17
N PRO A 303 35.32 3.43 0.17
CA PRO A 303 36.29 3.86 -0.85
C PRO A 303 36.62 2.76 -1.86
N ALA A 304 36.70 1.51 -1.42
CA ALA A 304 37.05 0.37 -2.29
C ALA A 304 36.02 0.11 -3.40
N VAL A 305 34.78 0.57 -3.20
CA VAL A 305 33.66 0.41 -4.17
C VAL A 305 33.24 1.76 -4.78
N GLY A 306 34.02 2.82 -4.55
CA GLY A 306 33.79 4.14 -5.15
C GLY A 306 32.62 4.96 -4.57
N LEU A 307 32.02 4.50 -3.44
CA LEU A 307 30.89 5.20 -2.81
C LEU A 307 31.32 6.35 -1.90
N LEU A 308 32.61 6.40 -1.51
CA LEU A 308 33.18 7.49 -0.71
C LEU A 308 34.50 7.98 -1.36
N SER A 309 34.47 9.21 -1.84
CA SER A 309 35.62 9.86 -2.51
C SER A 309 36.43 10.70 -1.52
N THR A 310 37.48 10.11 -0.92
CA THR A 310 38.34 10.74 0.06
C THR A 310 39.81 10.47 -0.23
N THR A 311 40.69 11.36 0.28
CA THR A 311 42.11 11.04 0.48
C THR A 311 42.28 10.11 1.69
N GLU A 312 43.44 9.44 1.78
CA GLU A 312 43.73 8.61 2.96
C GLU A 312 43.69 9.41 4.27
N SER A 313 44.19 10.65 4.25
CA SER A 313 44.21 11.52 5.42
C SER A 313 42.80 11.95 5.85
N GLU A 314 41.91 12.25 4.90
CA GLU A 314 40.50 12.58 5.15
C GLU A 314 39.75 11.36 5.75
N LEU A 315 39.95 10.18 5.17
CA LEU A 315 39.38 8.96 5.67
C LEU A 315 39.85 8.67 7.11
N ALA A 316 41.18 8.75 7.35
CA ALA A 316 41.74 8.55 8.69
C ALA A 316 41.15 9.53 9.71
N ARG A 317 40.94 10.79 9.33
CA ARG A 317 40.29 11.80 10.19
C ARG A 317 38.83 11.45 10.51
N ILE A 318 38.07 10.98 9.53
CA ILE A 318 36.67 10.53 9.73
C ILE A 318 36.66 9.30 10.66
N LEU A 319 37.56 8.36 10.42
CA LEU A 319 37.65 7.14 11.21
C LEU A 319 38.21 7.35 12.64
N ALA A 320 38.83 8.49 12.93
CA ALA A 320 39.27 8.85 14.27
C ALA A 320 38.13 9.36 15.18
N LEU A 321 36.93 9.63 14.63
CA LEU A 321 35.76 10.04 15.39
C LEU A 321 35.20 8.86 16.22
#